data_e59546d0839cc8d7c90d2d11b04c093a
#
_entry.id   e59546d0839cc8d7c90d2d11b04c093a
#
_cell.length_a   1.000
_cell.length_b   1.000
_cell.length_c   1.000
_cell.angle_alpha   90.00
_cell.angle_beta   90.00
_cell.angle_gamma   90.00
#
_symmetry.space_group_name_H-M   'P 1'
#
loop_
_entity.id
_entity.type
_entity.pdbx_description
1 polymer ?
#
loop_
_entity_poly.entity_id
_entity_poly.type
_entity_poly.pdbx_seq_one_letter_code
_entity_poly.pdbx_strand_id
1 'polypeptide(L)'
;MRRRDFLLGAMAGAAASPARAGVPKPFGPDLWPPMGQRAEFVSWMVANRGEDAALLGQRFDRYQQLLAFNDLWTTADKRAFLMTPREEFVLPKDREQAYVGHYLDIGYGVTITPPGVVGRMTSALGVHPGAKVLEIGTGSGYQSALLSYLTSRLWSIEIIPDLAARTHAVYGSLIAKGYREYAAIATRSGDGYYGWPDAAPFDKIIVTCGIDHIPPPLLQQLRDGGVMVIPVGPPGAQHILKAVKLTGADGSPSVSRSDIFGGKVIPFVPLAGGHQS
;
A
#
# COMPACT_ATOMS: atom_id res chain seq x y z
N MET A 1 -22.53 -62.22 48.70
CA MET A 1 -22.17 -60.76 48.57
C MET A 1 -21.26 -60.62 47.42
N ARG A 2 -21.76 -60.09 46.29
CA ARG A 2 -21.00 -59.93 45.04
C ARG A 2 -20.58 -58.43 44.93
N ARG A 3 -19.26 -58.15 44.85
CA ARG A 3 -18.65 -56.79 44.58
C ARG A 3 -18.84 -56.50 43.09
N ARG A 4 -19.41 -55.33 42.77
CA ARG A 4 -19.51 -54.80 41.44
C ARG A 4 -18.30 -53.86 41.26
N ASP A 5 -17.42 -54.18 40.29
CA ASP A 5 -16.33 -53.31 39.84
C ASP A 5 -16.88 -52.29 38.84
N PHE A 6 -16.71 -51.02 39.16
CA PHE A 6 -16.99 -49.91 38.25
C PHE A 6 -15.69 -49.61 37.46
N LEU A 7 -15.71 -49.88 36.16
CA LEU A 7 -14.70 -49.43 35.23
C LEU A 7 -14.99 -47.97 34.84
N LEU A 8 -14.17 -47.05 35.30
CA LEU A 8 -14.11 -45.66 34.74
C LEU A 8 -13.34 -45.72 33.42
N GLY A 9 -14.05 -45.51 32.31
CA GLY A 9 -13.45 -45.26 31.02
C GLY A 9 -12.92 -43.82 30.94
N ALA A 10 -11.62 -43.64 30.90
CA ALA A 10 -10.99 -42.35 30.60
C ALA A 10 -11.12 -42.07 29.11
N MET A 11 -11.94 -41.09 28.75
CA MET A 11 -11.96 -40.53 27.41
C MET A 11 -10.73 -39.59 27.27
N ALA A 12 -9.72 -40.06 26.58
CA ALA A 12 -8.61 -39.21 26.13
C ALA A 12 -9.10 -38.30 25.00
N GLY A 13 -9.37 -37.06 25.32
CA GLY A 13 -9.61 -36.01 24.33
C GLY A 13 -8.33 -35.77 23.52
N ALA A 14 -8.33 -36.15 22.26
CA ALA A 14 -7.26 -35.80 21.34
C ALA A 14 -7.29 -34.28 21.13
N ALA A 15 -6.34 -33.55 21.74
CA ALA A 15 -6.08 -32.16 21.43
C ALA A 15 -5.57 -32.11 19.98
N ALA A 16 -6.35 -31.50 19.09
CA ALA A 16 -5.93 -31.21 17.74
C ALA A 16 -4.70 -30.29 17.79
N SER A 17 -3.56 -30.77 17.37
CA SER A 17 -2.37 -29.95 17.18
C SER A 17 -2.71 -28.82 16.21
N PRO A 18 -2.27 -27.55 16.50
CA PRO A 18 -2.47 -26.48 15.54
C PRO A 18 -1.74 -26.84 14.24
N ALA A 19 -2.48 -26.82 13.14
CA ALA A 19 -1.90 -27.03 11.83
C ALA A 19 -0.73 -26.07 11.64
N ARG A 20 0.48 -26.59 11.43
CA ARG A 20 1.63 -25.81 11.03
C ARG A 20 1.23 -25.04 9.77
N ALA A 21 1.21 -23.70 9.86
CA ALA A 21 1.06 -22.85 8.69
C ALA A 21 2.12 -23.28 7.67
N GLY A 22 1.67 -23.78 6.53
CA GLY A 22 2.58 -24.16 5.45
C GLY A 22 3.35 -22.93 4.97
N VAL A 23 4.58 -23.12 4.46
CA VAL A 23 5.33 -22.05 3.83
C VAL A 23 4.48 -21.47 2.70
N PRO A 24 4.20 -20.14 2.68
CA PRO A 24 3.35 -19.53 1.68
C PRO A 24 3.86 -19.85 0.28
N LYS A 25 2.97 -20.33 -0.59
CA LYS A 25 3.34 -20.58 -1.99
C LYS A 25 3.65 -19.23 -2.67
N PRO A 26 4.70 -19.15 -3.51
CA PRO A 26 4.94 -17.95 -4.28
C PRO A 26 3.75 -17.67 -5.19
N PHE A 27 3.29 -16.41 -5.21
CA PHE A 27 2.23 -16.00 -6.13
C PHE A 27 2.84 -15.72 -7.50
N GLY A 28 2.32 -16.39 -8.54
CA GLY A 28 2.48 -15.93 -9.90
C GLY A 28 1.57 -14.72 -10.18
N PRO A 29 1.87 -13.90 -11.20
CA PRO A 29 1.03 -12.76 -11.59
C PRO A 29 -0.40 -13.19 -11.94
N ASP A 30 -0.61 -14.45 -12.29
CA ASP A 30 -1.90 -15.02 -12.68
C ASP A 30 -2.73 -15.56 -11.52
N LEU A 31 -2.19 -15.54 -10.28
CA LEU A 31 -2.90 -16.04 -9.12
C LEU A 31 -3.73 -14.92 -8.48
N TRP A 32 -5.05 -15.09 -8.51
CA TRP A 32 -6.02 -14.10 -8.03
C TRP A 32 -6.84 -14.69 -6.89
N PRO A 33 -6.98 -13.98 -5.76
CA PRO A 33 -7.90 -14.41 -4.72
C PRO A 33 -9.35 -14.25 -5.19
N PRO A 34 -10.30 -15.05 -4.69
CA PRO A 34 -11.72 -14.80 -4.86
C PRO A 34 -12.07 -13.40 -4.31
N MET A 35 -12.73 -12.55 -5.11
CA MET A 35 -13.03 -11.16 -4.72
C MET A 35 -14.52 -10.93 -4.45
N GLY A 36 -15.37 -11.94 -4.63
CA GLY A 36 -16.81 -11.81 -4.51
C GLY A 36 -17.35 -12.08 -3.12
N GLN A 37 -16.82 -13.07 -2.43
CA GLN A 37 -17.36 -13.57 -1.16
C GLN A 37 -16.29 -13.59 -0.07
N ARG A 38 -16.62 -13.02 1.11
CA ARG A 38 -15.71 -12.93 2.27
C ARG A 38 -15.16 -14.29 2.69
N ALA A 39 -16.02 -15.29 2.82
CA ALA A 39 -15.62 -16.63 3.28
C ALA A 39 -14.67 -17.31 2.29
N GLU A 40 -14.93 -17.18 0.99
CA GLU A 40 -14.07 -17.73 -0.07
C GLU A 40 -12.70 -17.04 -0.08
N PHE A 41 -12.67 -15.71 0.00
CA PHE A 41 -11.43 -14.93 0.09
C PHE A 41 -10.60 -15.37 1.31
N VAL A 42 -11.20 -15.38 2.49
CA VAL A 42 -10.50 -15.75 3.74
C VAL A 42 -9.96 -17.18 3.64
N SER A 43 -10.78 -18.14 3.24
CA SER A 43 -10.35 -19.54 3.12
C SER A 43 -9.21 -19.70 2.12
N TRP A 44 -9.29 -19.01 0.98
CA TRP A 44 -8.28 -19.06 -0.06
C TRP A 44 -6.95 -18.44 0.42
N MET A 45 -6.99 -17.27 1.08
CA MET A 45 -5.79 -16.59 1.59
C MET A 45 -5.13 -17.38 2.72
N VAL A 46 -5.92 -17.97 3.66
CA VAL A 46 -5.39 -18.86 4.70
C VAL A 46 -4.68 -20.06 4.05
N ALA A 47 -5.31 -20.71 3.08
CA ALA A 47 -4.75 -21.90 2.43
C ALA A 47 -3.49 -21.60 1.60
N ASN A 48 -3.40 -20.43 0.99
CA ASN A 48 -2.31 -20.07 0.06
C ASN A 48 -1.22 -19.21 0.70
N ARG A 49 -1.54 -18.39 1.71
CA ARG A 49 -0.61 -17.46 2.36
C ARG A 49 -0.39 -17.75 3.85
N GLY A 50 -1.25 -18.53 4.50
CA GLY A 50 -1.18 -18.77 5.94
C GLY A 50 -1.44 -17.50 6.78
N GLU A 51 -2.15 -16.52 6.22
CA GLU A 51 -2.47 -15.27 6.90
C GLU A 51 -3.58 -15.48 7.96
N ASP A 52 -3.66 -14.56 8.92
CA ASP A 52 -4.66 -14.61 10.00
C ASP A 52 -6.08 -14.38 9.47
N ALA A 53 -6.99 -15.33 9.76
CA ALA A 53 -8.36 -15.30 9.24
C ALA A 53 -9.17 -14.09 9.74
N ALA A 54 -8.92 -13.61 10.97
CA ALA A 54 -9.65 -12.46 11.52
C ALA A 54 -9.23 -11.16 10.82
N LEU A 55 -7.93 -10.97 10.59
CA LEU A 55 -7.38 -9.82 9.86
C LEU A 55 -7.77 -9.86 8.37
N LEU A 56 -7.78 -11.04 7.75
CA LEU A 56 -8.30 -11.22 6.39
C LEU A 56 -9.78 -10.84 6.29
N GLY A 57 -10.59 -11.19 7.31
CA GLY A 57 -11.97 -10.75 7.39
C GLY A 57 -12.11 -9.24 7.41
N GLN A 58 -11.32 -8.54 8.25
CA GLN A 58 -11.31 -7.09 8.31
C GLN A 58 -10.85 -6.45 6.99
N ARG A 59 -9.82 -7.05 6.32
CA ARG A 59 -9.35 -6.61 4.99
C ARG A 59 -10.46 -6.68 3.95
N PHE A 60 -11.21 -7.77 3.93
CA PHE A 60 -12.32 -7.95 3.00
C PHE A 60 -13.47 -6.98 3.30
N ASP A 61 -13.84 -6.79 4.57
CA ASP A 61 -14.87 -5.84 4.98
C ASP A 61 -14.49 -4.41 4.60
N ARG A 62 -13.22 -4.04 4.78
CA ARG A 62 -12.70 -2.75 4.30
C ARG A 62 -12.74 -2.66 2.76
N TYR A 63 -12.36 -3.71 2.06
CA TYR A 63 -12.45 -3.78 0.60
C TYR A 63 -13.88 -3.49 0.11
N GLN A 64 -14.90 -4.08 0.72
CA GLN A 64 -16.30 -3.81 0.35
C GLN A 64 -16.67 -2.33 0.53
N GLN A 65 -16.19 -1.70 1.60
CA GLN A 65 -16.40 -0.26 1.81
C GLN A 65 -15.71 0.58 0.73
N LEU A 66 -14.49 0.22 0.33
CA LEU A 66 -13.76 0.92 -0.74
C LEU A 66 -14.48 0.79 -2.10
N LEU A 67 -15.12 -0.34 -2.36
CA LEU A 67 -15.97 -0.48 -3.55
C LEU A 67 -17.20 0.43 -3.49
N ALA A 68 -17.88 0.49 -2.34
CA ALA A 68 -19.05 1.35 -2.14
C ALA A 68 -18.73 2.83 -2.31
N PHE A 69 -17.53 3.27 -1.91
CA PHE A 69 -17.05 4.65 -2.08
C PHE A 69 -16.33 4.91 -3.41
N ASN A 70 -16.25 3.91 -4.30
CA ASN A 70 -15.52 3.98 -5.56
C ASN A 70 -14.06 4.43 -5.39
N ASP A 71 -13.36 3.84 -4.39
CA ASP A 71 -11.95 4.10 -4.12
C ASP A 71 -11.00 3.14 -4.85
N LEU A 72 -11.52 2.03 -5.41
CA LEU A 72 -10.78 1.03 -6.20
C LEU A 72 -11.46 0.86 -7.56
N TRP A 73 -10.79 1.29 -8.64
CA TRP A 73 -11.43 1.40 -9.95
C TRP A 73 -11.25 0.14 -10.80
N THR A 74 -10.03 -0.34 -10.93
CA THR A 74 -9.73 -1.49 -11.80
C THR A 74 -9.70 -2.81 -11.02
N THR A 75 -9.84 -3.91 -11.73
CA THR A 75 -9.67 -5.25 -11.13
C THR A 75 -8.26 -5.45 -10.57
N ALA A 76 -7.25 -4.83 -11.20
CA ALA A 76 -5.88 -4.86 -10.72
C ALA A 76 -5.72 -4.11 -9.38
N ASP A 77 -6.32 -2.92 -9.23
CA ASP A 77 -6.32 -2.16 -7.96
C ASP A 77 -6.99 -2.96 -6.83
N LYS A 78 -8.13 -3.58 -7.14
CA LYS A 78 -8.88 -4.44 -6.21
C LYS A 78 -8.04 -5.63 -5.73
N ARG A 79 -7.38 -6.30 -6.68
CA ARG A 79 -6.44 -7.39 -6.36
C ARG A 79 -5.28 -6.90 -5.50
N ALA A 80 -4.63 -5.80 -5.90
CA ALA A 80 -3.50 -5.25 -5.18
C ALA A 80 -3.86 -4.94 -3.71
N PHE A 81 -5.03 -4.33 -3.47
CA PHE A 81 -5.53 -4.07 -2.12
C PHE A 81 -5.73 -5.38 -1.33
N LEU A 82 -6.41 -6.38 -1.89
CA LEU A 82 -6.69 -7.64 -1.22
C LEU A 82 -5.43 -8.48 -0.95
N MET A 83 -4.39 -8.34 -1.79
CA MET A 83 -3.14 -9.07 -1.66
C MET A 83 -2.15 -8.44 -0.68
N THR A 84 -2.34 -7.16 -0.31
CA THR A 84 -1.39 -6.42 0.53
C THR A 84 -1.79 -6.49 2.00
N PRO A 85 -1.01 -7.15 2.88
CA PRO A 85 -1.30 -7.32 4.32
C PRO A 85 -0.98 -6.02 5.08
N ARG A 86 -1.94 -5.10 5.14
CA ARG A 86 -1.74 -3.79 5.79
C ARG A 86 -1.32 -3.90 7.26
N GLU A 87 -1.74 -4.95 7.95
CA GLU A 87 -1.38 -5.27 9.34
C GLU A 87 0.11 -5.49 9.56
N GLU A 88 0.88 -5.77 8.51
CA GLU A 88 2.33 -5.91 8.59
C GLU A 88 3.05 -4.55 8.48
N PHE A 89 2.32 -3.47 8.15
CA PHE A 89 2.85 -2.12 7.92
C PHE A 89 2.43 -1.10 8.99
N VAL A 90 1.73 -1.52 10.02
CA VAL A 90 1.38 -0.72 11.20
C VAL A 90 2.26 -1.08 12.38
N LEU A 91 2.24 -0.27 13.45
CA LEU A 91 2.93 -0.65 14.69
C LEU A 91 2.25 -1.88 15.33
N PRO A 92 2.98 -2.71 16.07
CA PRO A 92 2.42 -3.93 16.68
C PRO A 92 1.18 -3.68 17.53
N LYS A 93 1.11 -2.54 18.25
CA LYS A 93 -0.04 -2.14 19.07
C LYS A 93 -1.31 -1.87 18.25
N ASP A 94 -1.17 -1.53 16.96
CA ASP A 94 -2.26 -1.13 16.08
C ASP A 94 -2.63 -2.22 15.07
N ARG A 95 -2.04 -3.42 15.19
CA ARG A 95 -2.22 -4.53 14.24
C ARG A 95 -3.69 -4.90 14.03
N GLU A 96 -4.46 -5.00 15.11
CA GLU A 96 -5.89 -5.33 15.05
C GLU A 96 -6.75 -4.18 14.50
N GLN A 97 -6.20 -2.98 14.41
CA GLN A 97 -6.85 -1.79 13.87
C GLN A 97 -6.31 -1.41 12.48
N ALA A 98 -5.53 -2.28 11.85
CA ALA A 98 -4.87 -1.96 10.58
C ALA A 98 -5.83 -1.51 9.46
N TYR A 99 -7.08 -1.97 9.49
CA TYR A 99 -8.08 -1.71 8.46
C TYR A 99 -9.09 -0.61 8.82
N VAL A 100 -8.87 0.16 9.90
CA VAL A 100 -9.72 1.31 10.25
C VAL A 100 -9.63 2.43 9.21
N GLY A 101 -10.65 3.29 9.18
CA GLY A 101 -10.78 4.36 8.19
C GLY A 101 -10.08 5.67 8.56
N HIS A 102 -9.15 5.68 9.51
CA HIS A 102 -8.40 6.85 9.93
C HIS A 102 -6.89 6.61 9.86
N TYR A 103 -6.10 7.65 10.06
CA TYR A 103 -4.63 7.59 10.15
C TYR A 103 -4.21 6.81 11.40
N LEU A 104 -3.15 6.02 11.27
CA LEU A 104 -2.47 5.39 12.41
C LEU A 104 -1.04 5.91 12.48
N ASP A 105 -0.57 6.15 13.70
CA ASP A 105 0.82 6.52 13.95
C ASP A 105 1.77 5.38 13.54
N ILE A 106 2.87 5.73 12.89
CA ILE A 106 3.94 4.78 12.56
C ILE A 106 5.28 5.18 13.18
N GLY A 107 5.27 6.11 14.16
CA GLY A 107 6.45 6.70 14.75
C GLY A 107 7.05 7.82 13.92
N TYR A 108 8.05 8.48 14.46
CA TYR A 108 8.79 9.58 13.80
C TYR A 108 7.92 10.80 13.46
N GLY A 109 6.74 10.96 14.07
CA GLY A 109 5.79 12.04 13.79
C GLY A 109 5.05 11.88 12.46
N VAL A 110 5.06 10.69 11.85
CA VAL A 110 4.38 10.41 10.59
C VAL A 110 3.34 9.29 10.75
N THR A 111 2.47 9.15 9.75
CA THR A 111 1.33 8.23 9.82
C THR A 111 1.21 7.36 8.56
N ILE A 112 0.58 6.20 8.71
CA ILE A 112 0.05 5.45 7.57
C ILE A 112 -1.33 5.99 7.19
N THR A 113 -1.47 6.38 5.93
CA THR A 113 -2.69 6.99 5.35
C THR A 113 -3.87 6.01 5.38
N PRO A 114 -5.12 6.50 5.60
CA PRO A 114 -6.32 5.65 5.59
C PRO A 114 -6.46 4.84 4.29
N PRO A 115 -6.99 3.60 4.36
CA PRO A 115 -7.10 2.72 3.18
C PRO A 115 -7.85 3.32 1.99
N GLY A 116 -8.92 4.10 2.23
CA GLY A 116 -9.69 4.74 1.17
C GLY A 116 -8.89 5.79 0.40
N VAL A 117 -8.11 6.60 1.10
CA VAL A 117 -7.24 7.60 0.45
C VAL A 117 -6.15 6.91 -0.37
N VAL A 118 -5.48 5.88 0.19
CA VAL A 118 -4.48 5.06 -0.52
C VAL A 118 -5.09 4.43 -1.77
N GLY A 119 -6.27 3.80 -1.64
CA GLY A 119 -6.96 3.15 -2.77
C GLY A 119 -7.26 4.13 -3.90
N ARG A 120 -7.88 5.27 -3.59
CA ARG A 120 -8.24 6.28 -4.59
C ARG A 120 -7.02 6.93 -5.24
N MET A 121 -5.98 7.25 -4.48
CA MET A 121 -4.72 7.77 -5.04
C MET A 121 -4.07 6.77 -5.99
N THR A 122 -4.03 5.50 -5.63
CA THR A 122 -3.48 4.43 -6.47
C THR A 122 -4.30 4.26 -7.76
N SER A 123 -5.63 4.21 -7.65
CA SER A 123 -6.51 4.10 -8.82
C SER A 123 -6.39 5.30 -9.75
N ALA A 124 -6.33 6.53 -9.19
CA ALA A 124 -6.16 7.75 -9.97
C ALA A 124 -4.80 7.83 -10.68
N LEU A 125 -3.75 7.23 -10.09
CA LEU A 125 -2.43 7.12 -10.71
C LEU A 125 -2.48 6.27 -11.99
N GLY A 126 -3.34 5.24 -12.03
CA GLY A 126 -3.56 4.42 -13.20
C GLY A 126 -2.30 3.64 -13.61
N VAL A 127 -1.76 2.86 -12.69
CA VAL A 127 -0.58 2.03 -12.95
C VAL A 127 -0.97 0.83 -13.82
N HIS A 128 -0.20 0.58 -14.88
CA HIS A 128 -0.33 -0.60 -15.72
C HIS A 128 0.93 -1.49 -15.62
N PRO A 129 0.87 -2.76 -15.98
CA PRO A 129 2.04 -3.64 -15.99
C PRO A 129 3.20 -3.03 -16.78
N GLY A 130 4.40 -3.03 -16.20
CA GLY A 130 5.61 -2.45 -16.79
C GLY A 130 5.75 -0.92 -16.67
N ALA A 131 4.75 -0.21 -16.12
CA ALA A 131 4.88 1.21 -15.83
C ALA A 131 6.02 1.47 -14.84
N LYS A 132 6.83 2.48 -15.13
CA LYS A 132 7.91 2.94 -14.26
C LYS A 132 7.36 3.94 -13.26
N VAL A 133 7.37 3.59 -11.98
CA VAL A 133 6.71 4.34 -10.90
C VAL A 133 7.74 4.88 -9.92
N LEU A 134 7.61 6.15 -9.55
CA LEU A 134 8.32 6.77 -8.43
C LEU A 134 7.32 7.09 -7.32
N GLU A 135 7.65 6.69 -6.11
CA GLU A 135 6.96 7.08 -4.88
C GLU A 135 7.83 8.01 -4.06
N ILE A 136 7.26 9.09 -3.55
CA ILE A 136 7.88 10.02 -2.61
C ILE A 136 7.19 9.89 -1.25
N GLY A 137 7.95 9.48 -0.23
CA GLY A 137 7.45 9.21 1.11
C GLY A 137 7.11 7.73 1.30
N THR A 138 8.13 6.86 1.36
CA THR A 138 7.94 5.41 1.60
C THR A 138 7.15 5.14 2.88
N GLY A 139 7.42 5.89 3.93
CA GLY A 139 6.74 5.77 5.22
C GLY A 139 6.81 4.34 5.76
N SER A 140 5.64 3.76 6.06
CA SER A 140 5.54 2.37 6.50
C SER A 140 5.87 1.34 5.41
N GLY A 141 5.83 1.75 4.12
CA GLY A 141 5.98 0.86 2.97
C GLY A 141 4.68 0.28 2.41
N TYR A 142 3.53 0.60 3.00
CA TYR A 142 2.26 0.04 2.56
C TYR A 142 1.87 0.44 1.13
N GLN A 143 2.07 1.71 0.77
CA GLN A 143 1.76 2.18 -0.58
C GLN A 143 2.68 1.52 -1.63
N SER A 144 4.00 1.43 -1.36
CA SER A 144 4.93 0.71 -2.23
C SER A 144 4.56 -0.77 -2.38
N ALA A 145 4.20 -1.43 -1.26
CA ALA A 145 3.79 -2.83 -1.26
C ALA A 145 2.56 -3.06 -2.14
N LEU A 146 1.58 -2.14 -2.10
CA LEU A 146 0.39 -2.19 -2.96
C LEU A 146 0.76 -1.98 -4.43
N LEU A 147 1.61 -0.98 -4.74
CA LEU A 147 2.08 -0.69 -6.09
C LEU A 147 2.87 -1.85 -6.72
N SER A 148 3.60 -2.63 -5.91
CA SER A 148 4.40 -3.77 -6.40
C SER A 148 3.55 -4.90 -7.01
N TYR A 149 2.25 -4.96 -6.69
CA TYR A 149 1.30 -5.87 -7.38
C TYR A 149 0.82 -5.33 -8.73
N LEU A 150 1.08 -4.06 -9.02
CA LEU A 150 0.69 -3.41 -10.28
C LEU A 150 1.85 -3.29 -11.27
N THR A 151 3.08 -3.15 -10.77
CA THR A 151 4.31 -3.07 -11.58
C THR A 151 5.51 -3.61 -10.84
N SER A 152 6.47 -4.16 -11.58
CA SER A 152 7.80 -4.57 -11.07
C SER A 152 8.88 -3.48 -11.22
N ARG A 153 8.50 -2.26 -11.66
CA ARG A 153 9.42 -1.14 -11.89
C ARG A 153 9.08 0.02 -10.95
N LEU A 154 9.44 -0.15 -9.66
CA LEU A 154 9.05 0.75 -8.57
C LEU A 154 10.26 1.27 -7.80
N TRP A 155 10.34 2.59 -7.67
CA TRP A 155 11.33 3.33 -6.88
C TRP A 155 10.62 4.08 -5.78
N SER A 156 11.18 4.11 -4.58
CA SER A 156 10.60 4.78 -3.42
C SER A 156 11.66 5.50 -2.59
N ILE A 157 11.38 6.73 -2.17
CA ILE A 157 12.30 7.58 -1.42
C ILE A 157 11.71 7.90 -0.05
N GLU A 158 12.52 7.72 1.00
CA GLU A 158 12.19 8.11 2.37
C GLU A 158 13.26 9.06 2.91
N ILE A 159 12.82 10.19 3.49
CA ILE A 159 13.75 11.18 4.03
C ILE A 159 14.24 10.83 5.44
N ILE A 160 13.47 10.05 6.20
CA ILE A 160 13.79 9.65 7.58
C ILE A 160 14.61 8.34 7.54
N PRO A 161 15.94 8.37 7.79
CA PRO A 161 16.80 7.20 7.60
C PRO A 161 16.38 5.99 8.43
N ASP A 162 16.01 6.20 9.70
CA ASP A 162 15.61 5.12 10.61
C ASP A 162 14.29 4.48 10.18
N LEU A 163 13.35 5.29 9.65
CA LEU A 163 12.10 4.79 9.09
C LEU A 163 12.36 3.99 7.81
N ALA A 164 13.22 4.49 6.93
CA ALA A 164 13.65 3.78 5.72
C ALA A 164 14.26 2.41 6.04
N ALA A 165 15.17 2.36 7.03
CA ALA A 165 15.80 1.12 7.49
C ALA A 165 14.76 0.13 8.07
N ARG A 166 13.83 0.60 8.90
CA ARG A 166 12.76 -0.22 9.46
C ARG A 166 11.87 -0.79 8.35
N THR A 167 11.46 0.03 7.41
CA THR A 167 10.59 -0.38 6.29
C THR A 167 11.30 -1.39 5.40
N HIS A 168 12.59 -1.20 5.14
CA HIS A 168 13.38 -2.19 4.40
C HIS A 168 13.43 -3.55 5.11
N ALA A 169 13.56 -3.56 6.44
CA ALA A 169 13.51 -4.78 7.25
C ALA A 169 12.13 -5.47 7.19
N VAL A 170 11.03 -4.69 7.16
CA VAL A 170 9.66 -5.22 6.97
C VAL A 170 9.55 -5.92 5.61
N TYR A 171 10.00 -5.30 4.53
CA TYR A 171 10.02 -5.95 3.20
C TYR A 171 10.83 -7.24 3.22
N GLY A 172 12.04 -7.23 3.79
CA GLY A 172 12.89 -8.44 3.90
C GLY A 172 12.18 -9.58 4.62
N SER A 173 11.53 -9.28 5.74
CA SER A 173 10.73 -10.26 6.49
C SER A 173 9.56 -10.81 5.67
N LEU A 174 8.85 -9.97 4.95
CA LEU A 174 7.72 -10.38 4.12
C LEU A 174 8.15 -11.16 2.89
N ILE A 175 9.27 -10.78 2.24
CA ILE A 175 9.87 -11.56 1.14
C ILE A 175 10.21 -12.98 1.62
N ALA A 176 10.78 -13.12 2.81
CA ALA A 176 11.08 -14.43 3.41
C ALA A 176 9.79 -15.25 3.70
N LYS A 177 8.67 -14.56 3.96
CA LYS A 177 7.33 -15.17 4.09
C LYS A 177 6.63 -15.44 2.75
N GLY A 178 7.27 -15.18 1.59
CA GLY A 178 6.75 -15.48 0.26
C GLY A 178 6.10 -14.30 -0.49
N TYR A 179 6.16 -13.07 0.02
CA TYR A 179 5.69 -11.85 -0.68
C TYR A 179 6.78 -11.35 -1.63
N ARG A 180 7.05 -12.11 -2.68
CA ARG A 180 8.19 -11.90 -3.60
C ARG A 180 8.09 -10.61 -4.41
N GLU A 181 6.90 -10.08 -4.59
CA GLU A 181 6.62 -8.83 -5.29
C GLU A 181 7.38 -7.65 -4.68
N TYR A 182 7.60 -7.68 -3.36
CA TYR A 182 8.29 -6.61 -2.64
C TYR A 182 9.79 -6.52 -2.97
N ALA A 183 10.39 -7.59 -3.52
CA ALA A 183 11.76 -7.56 -4.01
C ALA A 183 11.97 -6.61 -5.22
N ALA A 184 10.89 -6.21 -5.88
CA ALA A 184 10.94 -5.25 -7.00
C ALA A 184 10.96 -3.77 -6.54
N ILE A 185 10.83 -3.50 -5.22
CA ILE A 185 10.82 -2.15 -4.68
C ILE A 185 12.25 -1.69 -4.45
N ALA A 186 12.74 -0.80 -5.32
CA ALA A 186 14.02 -0.13 -5.12
C ALA A 186 13.83 1.04 -4.15
N THR A 187 14.49 1.00 -2.99
CA THR A 187 14.37 2.04 -1.96
C THR A 187 15.67 2.80 -1.77
N ARG A 188 15.58 4.10 -1.44
CA ARG A 188 16.70 4.87 -0.92
C ARG A 188 16.26 5.87 0.14
N SER A 189 17.18 6.22 1.05
CA SER A 189 17.01 7.36 1.94
C SER A 189 17.48 8.64 1.23
N GLY A 190 16.68 9.72 1.35
CA GLY A 190 17.00 11.02 0.76
C GLY A 190 15.80 11.95 0.67
N ASP A 191 16.06 13.17 0.21
CA ASP A 191 15.04 14.17 0.00
C ASP A 191 14.26 13.90 -1.30
N GLY A 192 12.99 13.55 -1.13
CA GLY A 192 12.08 13.21 -2.23
C GLY A 192 11.72 14.39 -3.13
N TYR A 193 11.92 15.64 -2.69
CA TYR A 193 11.68 16.82 -3.52
C TYR A 193 12.43 16.76 -4.86
N TYR A 194 13.66 16.24 -4.84
CA TYR A 194 14.52 16.13 -6.02
C TYR A 194 14.27 14.87 -6.85
N GLY A 195 13.36 13.99 -6.42
CA GLY A 195 13.04 12.74 -7.13
C GLY A 195 14.23 11.78 -7.24
N TRP A 196 14.29 11.05 -8.34
CA TRP A 196 15.34 10.05 -8.62
C TRP A 196 15.86 10.22 -10.07
N PRO A 197 16.74 11.20 -10.34
CA PRO A 197 17.16 11.55 -11.70
C PRO A 197 17.75 10.35 -12.48
N ASP A 198 18.61 9.54 -11.84
CA ASP A 198 19.27 8.40 -12.48
C ASP A 198 18.29 7.32 -12.98
N ALA A 199 17.08 7.30 -12.41
CA ALA A 199 16.02 6.39 -12.81
C ALA A 199 14.97 7.06 -13.72
N ALA A 200 15.03 8.36 -13.99
CA ALA A 200 14.07 9.05 -14.87
C ALA A 200 14.21 8.58 -16.35
N PRO A 201 13.19 8.82 -17.21
CA PRO A 201 11.89 9.34 -16.88
C PRO A 201 10.94 8.28 -16.27
N PHE A 202 9.93 8.75 -15.53
CA PHE A 202 8.88 7.92 -14.92
C PHE A 202 7.57 8.04 -15.69
N ASP A 203 6.82 6.94 -15.77
CA ASP A 203 5.46 6.93 -16.29
C ASP A 203 4.47 7.51 -15.28
N LYS A 204 4.73 7.24 -14.01
CA LYS A 204 3.86 7.58 -12.88
C LYS A 204 4.70 8.07 -11.69
N ILE A 205 4.21 9.12 -11.02
CA ILE A 205 4.78 9.60 -9.76
C ILE A 205 3.65 9.70 -8.74
N ILE A 206 3.83 9.14 -7.56
CA ILE A 206 2.93 9.32 -6.42
C ILE A 206 3.67 9.98 -5.28
N VAL A 207 3.08 11.03 -4.72
CA VAL A 207 3.62 11.74 -3.55
C VAL A 207 2.67 11.48 -2.39
N THR A 208 3.19 10.94 -1.29
CA THR A 208 2.42 10.52 -0.12
C THR A 208 2.61 11.46 1.09
N CYS A 209 3.14 12.64 0.85
CA CYS A 209 3.30 13.74 1.79
C CYS A 209 2.79 15.04 1.19
N GLY A 210 2.45 16.03 2.02
CA GLY A 210 1.86 17.30 1.60
C GLY A 210 2.92 18.34 1.23
N ILE A 211 2.67 19.13 0.20
CA ILE A 211 3.49 20.27 -0.20
C ILE A 211 2.58 21.38 -0.77
N ASP A 212 3.03 22.63 -0.75
CA ASP A 212 2.23 23.77 -1.23
C ASP A 212 2.24 23.95 -2.76
N HIS A 213 3.14 23.28 -3.47
CA HIS A 213 3.26 23.34 -4.92
C HIS A 213 3.68 21.98 -5.52
N ILE A 214 3.60 21.86 -6.84
CA ILE A 214 4.12 20.67 -7.54
C ILE A 214 5.63 20.88 -7.77
N PRO A 215 6.52 20.03 -7.22
CA PRO A 215 7.96 20.18 -7.35
C PRO A 215 8.41 20.14 -8.81
N PRO A 216 9.11 21.19 -9.33
CA PRO A 216 9.61 21.20 -10.70
C PRO A 216 10.50 20.00 -11.04
N PRO A 217 11.41 19.52 -10.14
CA PRO A 217 12.22 18.33 -10.42
C PRO A 217 11.39 17.06 -10.70
N LEU A 218 10.25 16.89 -10.02
CA LEU A 218 9.36 15.75 -10.26
C LEU A 218 8.65 15.86 -11.61
N LEU A 219 8.21 17.07 -11.99
CA LEU A 219 7.63 17.29 -13.32
C LEU A 219 8.66 17.07 -14.45
N GLN A 220 9.91 17.45 -14.24
CA GLN A 220 10.99 17.18 -15.21
C GLN A 220 11.20 15.68 -15.41
N GLN A 221 11.15 14.89 -14.33
CA GLN A 221 11.34 13.45 -14.35
C GLN A 221 10.10 12.68 -14.80
N LEU A 222 8.92 13.30 -14.88
CA LEU A 222 7.72 12.70 -15.43
C LEU A 222 7.79 12.78 -16.97
N ARG A 223 7.55 11.64 -17.66
CA ARG A 223 7.48 11.62 -19.12
C ARG A 223 6.28 12.42 -19.65
N ASP A 224 6.29 12.74 -20.91
CA ASP A 224 5.09 13.28 -21.60
C ASP A 224 3.94 12.26 -21.56
N GLY A 225 2.71 12.73 -21.30
CA GLY A 225 1.55 11.89 -20.99
C GLY A 225 1.64 11.17 -19.64
N GLY A 226 2.72 11.37 -18.86
CA GLY A 226 2.87 10.80 -17.53
C GLY A 226 1.89 11.41 -16.53
N VAL A 227 1.57 10.63 -15.48
CA VAL A 227 0.61 11.02 -14.43
C VAL A 227 1.31 11.13 -13.09
N MET A 228 1.06 12.23 -12.39
CA MET A 228 1.44 12.44 -10.98
C MET A 228 0.18 12.54 -10.12
N VAL A 229 0.18 11.88 -8.97
CA VAL A 229 -0.82 12.09 -7.90
C VAL A 229 -0.10 12.66 -6.70
N ILE A 230 -0.56 13.83 -6.23
CA ILE A 230 0.16 14.63 -5.23
C ILE A 230 -0.79 15.45 -4.36
N PRO A 231 -0.62 15.45 -3.02
CA PRO A 231 -1.31 16.37 -2.12
C PRO A 231 -0.69 17.77 -2.18
N VAL A 232 -1.45 18.77 -2.65
CA VAL A 232 -0.98 20.16 -2.80
C VAL A 232 -1.85 21.11 -1.98
N GLY A 233 -1.24 21.96 -1.22
CA GLY A 233 -1.92 23.00 -0.40
C GLY A 233 -1.22 23.25 0.94
N PRO A 234 -1.73 24.17 1.74
CA PRO A 234 -1.13 24.51 3.02
C PRO A 234 -1.14 23.30 3.97
N PRO A 235 -0.25 23.28 4.98
CA PRO A 235 -0.19 22.20 5.96
C PRO A 235 -1.55 21.88 6.59
N GLY A 236 -1.95 20.59 6.55
CA GLY A 236 -3.22 20.11 7.08
C GLY A 236 -4.46 20.37 6.20
N ALA A 237 -4.30 21.04 5.06
CA ALA A 237 -5.41 21.38 4.16
C ALA A 237 -5.03 21.18 2.68
N GLN A 238 -4.48 20.03 2.34
CA GLN A 238 -4.08 19.72 0.98
C GLN A 238 -5.25 19.20 0.13
N HIS A 239 -5.26 19.55 -1.15
CA HIS A 239 -6.06 18.93 -2.19
C HIS A 239 -5.24 17.85 -2.89
N ILE A 240 -5.80 16.66 -3.10
CA ILE A 240 -5.07 15.61 -3.82
C ILE A 240 -5.32 15.77 -5.30
N LEU A 241 -4.27 16.20 -6.00
CA LEU A 241 -4.33 16.47 -7.43
C LEU A 241 -3.80 15.28 -8.24
N LYS A 242 -4.52 14.97 -9.32
CA LYS A 242 -4.00 14.22 -10.46
C LYS A 242 -3.49 15.26 -11.46
N ALA A 243 -2.19 15.26 -11.70
CA ALA A 243 -1.52 16.10 -12.68
C ALA A 243 -1.05 15.24 -13.86
N VAL A 244 -1.35 15.66 -15.09
CA VAL A 244 -0.89 15.00 -16.31
C VAL A 244 0.02 15.96 -17.05
N LYS A 245 1.26 15.54 -17.31
CA LYS A 245 2.21 16.31 -18.11
C LYS A 245 1.86 16.18 -19.57
N LEU A 246 1.75 17.28 -20.27
CA LEU A 246 1.38 17.34 -21.69
C LEU A 246 2.40 18.22 -22.43
N THR A 247 2.68 17.84 -23.68
CA THR A 247 3.45 18.67 -24.59
C THR A 247 2.52 19.18 -25.68
N GLY A 248 2.38 20.50 -25.81
CA GLY A 248 1.59 21.12 -26.85
C GLY A 248 2.14 20.84 -28.24
N ALA A 249 1.35 21.12 -29.28
CA ALA A 249 1.76 20.96 -30.68
C ALA A 249 2.96 21.86 -31.05
N ASP A 250 3.15 22.95 -30.32
CA ASP A 250 4.26 23.89 -30.44
C ASP A 250 5.49 23.49 -29.59
N GLY A 251 5.44 22.32 -28.91
CA GLY A 251 6.48 21.85 -28.01
C GLY A 251 6.41 22.45 -26.61
N SER A 252 5.44 23.32 -26.30
CA SER A 252 5.31 23.93 -24.98
C SER A 252 4.86 22.91 -23.93
N PRO A 253 5.49 22.85 -22.74
CA PRO A 253 5.04 21.98 -21.66
C PRO A 253 3.82 22.59 -20.98
N SER A 254 2.83 21.74 -20.68
CA SER A 254 1.67 22.10 -19.88
C SER A 254 1.34 20.99 -18.87
N VAL A 255 0.52 21.31 -17.85
CA VAL A 255 0.09 20.37 -16.84
C VAL A 255 -1.40 20.49 -16.64
N SER A 256 -2.16 19.47 -17.05
CA SER A 256 -3.57 19.36 -16.72
C SER A 256 -3.70 18.88 -15.28
N ARG A 257 -4.64 19.47 -14.51
CA ARG A 257 -4.85 19.15 -13.08
C ARG A 257 -6.31 18.88 -12.80
N SER A 258 -6.59 17.89 -11.98
CA SER A 258 -7.93 17.59 -11.45
C SER A 258 -7.84 17.15 -10.00
N ASP A 259 -8.77 17.62 -9.15
CA ASP A 259 -8.90 17.17 -7.76
C ASP A 259 -9.62 15.82 -7.73
N ILE A 260 -9.00 14.79 -7.18
CA ILE A 260 -9.56 13.43 -7.17
C ILE A 260 -10.51 13.18 -5.99
N PHE A 261 -10.65 14.15 -5.07
CA PHE A 261 -11.59 14.09 -3.93
C PHE A 261 -12.72 15.14 -4.03
N GLY A 262 -12.86 15.80 -5.18
CA GLY A 262 -13.96 16.72 -5.44
C GLY A 262 -13.94 17.96 -4.54
N GLY A 263 -12.77 18.52 -4.26
CA GLY A 263 -12.57 19.72 -3.45
C GLY A 263 -12.45 19.45 -1.95
N LYS A 264 -12.50 18.20 -1.51
CA LYS A 264 -12.26 17.86 -0.10
C LYS A 264 -10.78 17.98 0.25
N VAL A 265 -10.49 18.68 1.34
CA VAL A 265 -9.12 18.73 1.88
C VAL A 265 -8.82 17.46 2.67
N ILE A 266 -7.61 16.93 2.44
CA ILE A 266 -7.10 15.71 3.08
C ILE A 266 -5.76 16.08 3.73
N PRO A 267 -5.63 16.01 5.06
CA PRO A 267 -4.39 16.37 5.73
C PRO A 267 -3.31 15.33 5.46
N PHE A 268 -2.12 15.80 5.05
CA PHE A 268 -0.91 15.00 4.93
C PHE A 268 0.20 15.58 5.79
N VAL A 269 1.08 14.71 6.27
CA VAL A 269 2.34 15.14 6.88
C VAL A 269 3.14 15.92 5.82
N PRO A 270 3.69 17.11 6.16
CA PRO A 270 4.44 17.90 5.21
C PRO A 270 5.65 17.14 4.64
N LEU A 271 5.95 17.37 3.36
CA LEU A 271 7.23 17.00 2.76
C LEU A 271 8.33 17.70 3.54
N ALA A 272 9.23 16.93 4.19
CA ALA A 272 10.34 17.48 4.93
C ALA A 272 11.42 18.04 3.97
N GLY A 273 12.34 18.87 4.51
CA GLY A 273 13.40 19.46 3.71
C GLY A 273 13.28 20.99 3.53
N GLY A 274 12.23 21.63 4.09
CA GLY A 274 12.10 23.10 4.08
C GLY A 274 11.68 23.69 2.72
N HIS A 275 11.05 22.89 1.87
CA HIS A 275 10.60 23.27 0.51
C HIS A 275 9.21 23.92 0.48
N GLN A 276 8.64 24.23 1.61
CA GLN A 276 7.37 24.98 1.68
C GLN A 276 7.66 26.48 1.64
N SER A 277 6.98 27.22 0.78
CA SER A 277 7.07 28.67 0.65
C SER A 277 6.38 29.41 1.81
#